data_fabb45c0351323df16db91c6ddd52204
#
_entry.id   fabb45c0351323df16db91c6ddd52204
#
_cell.length_a   1.000
_cell.length_b   1.000
_cell.length_c   1.000
_cell.angle_alpha   90.00
_cell.angle_beta   90.00
_cell.angle_gamma   90.00
#
_symmetry.space_group_name_H-M   'P 1'
#
loop_
_entity.id
_entity.type
_entity.pdbx_description
1 polymer ?
#
loop_
_entity_poly.entity_id
_entity_poly.type
_entity_poly.pdbx_seq_one_letter_code
_entity_poly.pdbx_strand_id
1 'polypeptide(L)'
;MDKTLKEKIDAWTDTDEHTEIPFRKRVQDFWKWFTDNEKKLSQIVENRGKSDSENAVEFITAGTDLINEEVHFNLGGNYEFTFSVEGHSSLFYLYPYVVSQLPEQFKDKWHFFPFNQGTDSSFSFGMYGVSVAMDQVKVAVTYQEDINAFSIRFYEKDLCSLEEAQSYNAYYIMMEIMLGEGLSYQYIADVERADAPLEDSISLPALRTYIVDTLKAHDKEVFDNPQQVYTSYRFEPQENEELRFDVVAGSSCFQPLVANYYNGSTELFDQLNRFGAQAVFIAFPFENEKEGDAKKALGFRYELEDRLSEELLSPEGLGLLLGGAVGTGTCYIDLLLFDKPAFMEKIIPFLKDYPQYRFYLSDFRQDCDLHRLFETEDDESED
;
A
#
# COMPACT_ATOMS: atom_id res chain seq x y z
N MET A 1 -16.98 19.56 21.14
CA MET A 1 -16.12 19.95 20.02
C MET A 1 -16.13 21.44 19.90
N ASP A 2 -14.98 22.10 19.91
CA ASP A 2 -14.85 23.53 19.77
C ASP A 2 -15.41 23.94 18.38
N LYS A 3 -16.20 25.02 18.33
CA LYS A 3 -16.81 25.50 17.09
C LYS A 3 -15.75 25.84 16.04
N THR A 4 -14.62 26.40 16.47
CA THR A 4 -13.47 26.74 15.62
C THR A 4 -12.81 25.50 15.02
N LEU A 5 -12.70 24.42 15.77
CA LEU A 5 -12.17 23.14 15.30
C LEU A 5 -13.09 22.52 14.24
N LYS A 6 -14.40 22.58 14.48
CA LYS A 6 -15.38 22.09 13.50
C LYS A 6 -15.33 22.87 12.19
N GLU A 7 -15.24 24.21 12.27
CA GLU A 7 -15.14 25.09 11.09
C GLU A 7 -13.86 24.82 10.28
N LYS A 8 -12.72 24.52 10.93
CA LYS A 8 -11.47 24.13 10.25
C LYS A 8 -11.58 22.76 9.59
N ILE A 9 -12.19 21.78 10.26
CA ILE A 9 -12.43 20.45 9.71
C ILE A 9 -13.38 20.54 8.51
N ASP A 10 -14.48 21.27 8.64
CA ASP A 10 -15.47 21.46 7.57
C ASP A 10 -14.84 22.19 6.36
N ALA A 11 -14.06 23.26 6.58
CA ALA A 11 -13.37 23.98 5.50
C ALA A 11 -12.33 23.10 4.76
N TRP A 12 -11.80 22.12 5.42
CA TRP A 12 -10.79 21.21 4.87
C TRP A 12 -11.38 20.00 4.16
N THR A 13 -12.58 19.60 4.57
CA THR A 13 -13.36 18.54 3.89
C THR A 13 -14.18 19.13 2.72
N ASP A 14 -14.42 20.44 2.69
CA ASP A 14 -15.25 21.15 1.70
C ASP A 14 -14.46 21.54 0.42
N THR A 15 -13.13 21.39 0.40
CA THR A 15 -12.31 21.75 -0.76
C THR A 15 -12.36 20.74 -1.90
N ASP A 16 -12.90 19.54 -1.68
CA ASP A 16 -13.12 18.56 -2.74
C ASP A 16 -14.62 18.41 -3.03
N GLU A 17 -15.03 18.77 -4.25
CA GLU A 17 -16.40 18.62 -4.77
C GLU A 17 -16.91 17.15 -4.75
N HIS A 18 -16.07 16.20 -4.33
CA HIS A 18 -16.39 14.78 -4.15
C HIS A 18 -15.95 14.32 -2.76
N THR A 19 -16.78 14.54 -1.76
CA THR A 19 -16.62 13.90 -0.44
C THR A 19 -16.87 12.39 -0.59
N GLU A 20 -15.82 11.66 -0.95
CA GLU A 20 -15.89 10.21 -0.98
C GLU A 20 -16.16 9.67 0.43
N ILE A 21 -16.93 8.60 0.52
CA ILE A 21 -17.14 7.90 1.78
C ILE A 21 -15.76 7.44 2.29
N PRO A 22 -15.35 7.78 3.53
CA PRO A 22 -14.07 7.37 4.06
C PRO A 22 -13.84 5.87 3.95
N PHE A 23 -12.62 5.46 3.60
CA PHE A 23 -12.26 4.06 3.42
C PHE A 23 -12.58 3.21 4.66
N ARG A 24 -12.34 3.76 5.86
CA ARG A 24 -12.72 3.14 7.13
C ARG A 24 -14.21 2.79 7.17
N LYS A 25 -15.08 3.69 6.73
CA LYS A 25 -16.53 3.47 6.71
C LYS A 25 -16.91 2.40 5.68
N ARG A 26 -16.30 2.40 4.51
CA ARG A 26 -16.50 1.39 3.46
C ARG A 26 -16.15 -0.01 3.99
N VAL A 27 -15.02 -0.14 4.69
CA VAL A 27 -14.59 -1.40 5.32
C VAL A 27 -15.58 -1.86 6.41
N GLN A 28 -16.09 -0.93 7.22
CA GLN A 28 -17.12 -1.26 8.21
C GLN A 28 -18.41 -1.76 7.55
N ASP A 29 -18.82 -1.15 6.44
CA ASP A 29 -20.03 -1.56 5.69
C ASP A 29 -19.84 -2.92 5.04
N PHE A 30 -18.65 -3.22 4.50
CA PHE A 30 -18.30 -4.55 3.99
C PHE A 30 -18.39 -5.62 5.09
N TRP A 31 -17.79 -5.39 6.26
CA TRP A 31 -17.82 -6.37 7.35
C TRP A 31 -19.22 -6.55 7.95
N LYS A 32 -20.03 -5.49 7.94
CA LYS A 32 -21.43 -5.60 8.29
C LYS A 32 -22.19 -6.46 7.28
N TRP A 33 -22.02 -6.19 5.99
CA TRP A 33 -22.61 -7.01 4.92
C TRP A 33 -22.16 -8.46 5.01
N PHE A 34 -20.86 -8.71 5.23
CA PHE A 34 -20.30 -10.06 5.41
C PHE A 34 -20.97 -10.78 6.59
N THR A 35 -21.10 -10.11 7.71
CA THR A 35 -21.76 -10.65 8.92
C THR A 35 -23.20 -11.03 8.66
N ASP A 36 -23.96 -10.16 7.98
CA ASP A 36 -25.37 -10.38 7.68
C ASP A 36 -25.57 -11.54 6.67
N ASN A 37 -24.55 -11.84 5.85
CA ASN A 37 -24.59 -12.82 4.77
C ASN A 37 -23.70 -14.06 4.96
N GLU A 38 -23.01 -14.21 6.10
CA GLU A 38 -22.02 -15.26 6.35
C GLU A 38 -22.56 -16.67 6.07
N LYS A 39 -23.80 -16.95 6.46
CA LYS A 39 -24.43 -18.26 6.22
C LYS A 39 -24.55 -18.59 4.74
N LYS A 40 -24.89 -17.58 3.91
CA LYS A 40 -25.00 -17.77 2.46
C LYS A 40 -23.62 -17.94 1.83
N LEU A 41 -22.63 -17.17 2.28
CA LEU A 41 -21.24 -17.30 1.84
C LEU A 41 -20.68 -18.69 2.18
N SER A 42 -20.95 -19.20 3.38
CA SER A 42 -20.59 -20.57 3.77
C SER A 42 -21.19 -21.61 2.87
N GLN A 43 -22.49 -21.47 2.51
CA GLN A 43 -23.15 -22.39 1.58
C GLN A 43 -22.51 -22.35 0.19
N ILE A 44 -22.07 -21.18 -0.29
CA ILE A 44 -21.35 -21.04 -1.56
C ILE A 44 -20.05 -21.84 -1.51
N VAL A 45 -19.24 -21.70 -0.44
CA VAL A 45 -18.00 -22.46 -0.26
C VAL A 45 -18.27 -23.96 -0.22
N GLU A 46 -19.23 -24.41 0.60
CA GLU A 46 -19.55 -25.83 0.80
C GLU A 46 -20.12 -26.50 -0.46
N ASN A 47 -20.79 -25.76 -1.32
CA ASN A 47 -21.41 -26.26 -2.56
C ASN A 47 -20.58 -25.92 -3.82
N ARG A 48 -19.33 -25.54 -3.66
CA ARG A 48 -18.43 -25.22 -4.77
C ARG A 48 -18.43 -26.33 -5.83
N GLY A 49 -18.64 -25.94 -7.09
CA GLY A 49 -18.74 -26.88 -8.22
C GLY A 49 -20.09 -27.58 -8.38
N LYS A 50 -21.09 -27.32 -7.50
CA LYS A 50 -22.43 -27.89 -7.58
C LYS A 50 -23.53 -26.86 -7.83
N SER A 51 -23.25 -25.55 -7.68
CA SER A 51 -24.20 -24.47 -7.83
C SER A 51 -23.79 -23.53 -8.95
N ASP A 52 -24.74 -22.67 -9.34
CA ASP A 52 -24.59 -21.61 -10.31
C ASP A 52 -23.47 -20.63 -9.86
N SER A 53 -22.29 -20.76 -10.47
CA SER A 53 -21.10 -19.99 -10.09
C SER A 53 -21.24 -18.50 -10.43
N GLU A 54 -22.02 -18.15 -11.47
CA GLU A 54 -22.21 -16.75 -11.88
C GLU A 54 -23.00 -15.97 -10.82
N ASN A 55 -24.10 -16.51 -10.32
CA ASN A 55 -24.87 -15.90 -9.23
C ASN A 55 -24.09 -15.79 -7.93
N ALA A 56 -23.14 -16.70 -7.68
CA ALA A 56 -22.26 -16.63 -6.51
C ALA A 56 -21.23 -15.48 -6.63
N VAL A 57 -20.62 -15.33 -7.80
CA VAL A 57 -19.67 -14.25 -8.07
C VAL A 57 -20.39 -12.90 -7.97
N GLU A 58 -21.52 -12.72 -8.67
CA GLU A 58 -22.31 -11.47 -8.60
C GLU A 58 -22.71 -11.11 -7.16
N PHE A 59 -23.11 -12.10 -6.37
CA PHE A 59 -23.46 -11.89 -4.98
C PHE A 59 -22.30 -11.42 -4.13
N ILE A 60 -21.09 -11.99 -4.32
CA ILE A 60 -19.90 -11.60 -3.57
C ILE A 60 -19.43 -10.22 -4.04
N THR A 61 -19.41 -9.98 -5.36
CA THR A 61 -19.08 -8.67 -5.94
C THR A 61 -19.91 -7.55 -5.34
N ALA A 62 -21.24 -7.73 -5.21
CA ALA A 62 -22.09 -6.74 -4.56
C ALA A 62 -21.66 -6.42 -3.10
N GLY A 63 -21.00 -7.34 -2.43
CA GLY A 63 -20.42 -7.09 -1.11
C GLY A 63 -19.08 -6.39 -1.17
N THR A 64 -18.19 -6.83 -2.05
CA THR A 64 -16.85 -6.24 -2.20
C THR A 64 -16.90 -4.84 -2.80
N ASP A 65 -17.91 -4.51 -3.63
CA ASP A 65 -18.18 -3.17 -4.16
C ASP A 65 -18.40 -2.12 -3.05
N LEU A 66 -18.75 -2.56 -1.83
CA LEU A 66 -18.80 -1.66 -0.67
C LEU A 66 -17.42 -1.12 -0.29
N ILE A 67 -16.34 -1.85 -0.60
CA ILE A 67 -14.96 -1.40 -0.41
C ILE A 67 -14.58 -0.46 -1.56
N ASN A 68 -14.64 -0.98 -2.78
CA ASN A 68 -14.51 -0.25 -4.04
C ASN A 68 -15.02 -1.12 -5.21
N GLU A 69 -15.35 -0.49 -6.33
CA GLU A 69 -15.92 -1.17 -7.51
C GLU A 69 -14.88 -1.98 -8.32
N GLU A 70 -13.61 -1.90 -7.96
CA GLU A 70 -12.48 -2.55 -8.66
C GLU A 70 -11.90 -3.74 -7.84
N VAL A 71 -12.66 -4.28 -6.86
CA VAL A 71 -12.16 -5.38 -6.03
C VAL A 71 -12.13 -6.69 -6.81
N HIS A 72 -10.93 -7.22 -7.00
CA HIS A 72 -10.72 -8.59 -7.45
C HIS A 72 -10.53 -9.51 -6.26
N PHE A 73 -11.11 -10.72 -6.33
CA PHE A 73 -11.02 -11.68 -5.25
C PHE A 73 -11.03 -13.13 -5.74
N ASN A 74 -10.47 -13.99 -4.91
CA ASN A 74 -10.57 -15.44 -5.07
C ASN A 74 -11.23 -16.04 -3.82
N LEU A 75 -12.25 -16.89 -4.04
CA LEU A 75 -12.86 -17.67 -2.98
C LEU A 75 -12.33 -19.11 -3.05
N GLY A 76 -11.47 -19.47 -2.11
CA GLY A 76 -10.85 -20.79 -2.02
C GLY A 76 -11.73 -21.84 -1.34
N GLY A 77 -11.24 -23.10 -1.30
CA GLY A 77 -11.72 -24.10 -0.36
C GLY A 77 -11.34 -23.72 1.07
N ASN A 78 -11.86 -24.44 2.06
CA ASN A 78 -11.53 -24.20 3.47
C ASN A 78 -11.80 -22.78 3.97
N TYR A 79 -12.80 -22.09 3.39
CA TYR A 79 -13.20 -20.72 3.77
C TYR A 79 -12.08 -19.69 3.58
N GLU A 80 -11.27 -19.85 2.55
CA GLU A 80 -10.26 -18.88 2.15
C GLU A 80 -10.86 -17.79 1.26
N PHE A 81 -10.64 -16.54 1.63
CA PHE A 81 -11.00 -15.37 0.83
C PHE A 81 -9.74 -14.53 0.60
N THR A 82 -9.33 -14.43 -0.65
CA THR A 82 -8.13 -13.70 -1.02
C THR A 82 -8.51 -12.51 -1.89
N PHE A 83 -8.17 -11.30 -1.45
CA PHE A 83 -8.19 -10.13 -2.32
C PHE A 83 -7.02 -10.23 -3.33
N SER A 84 -7.15 -9.58 -4.47
CA SER A 84 -6.05 -9.44 -5.44
C SER A 84 -5.86 -7.99 -5.79
N VAL A 85 -4.61 -7.55 -5.90
CA VAL A 85 -4.26 -6.16 -6.23
C VAL A 85 -4.25 -5.90 -7.72
N GLU A 86 -4.22 -6.95 -8.57
CA GLU A 86 -4.26 -6.87 -10.05
C GLU A 86 -3.32 -5.78 -10.62
N GLY A 87 -2.13 -5.64 -10.03
CA GLY A 87 -1.14 -4.63 -10.41
C GLY A 87 -1.37 -3.22 -9.87
N HIS A 88 -2.44 -2.96 -9.12
CA HIS A 88 -2.71 -1.66 -8.49
C HIS A 88 -1.93 -1.49 -7.19
N SER A 89 -0.78 -0.82 -7.26
CA SER A 89 0.13 -0.68 -6.11
C SER A 89 -0.50 -0.03 -4.87
N SER A 90 -1.50 0.83 -5.02
CA SER A 90 -2.23 1.45 -3.91
C SER A 90 -2.97 0.43 -3.04
N LEU A 91 -3.42 -0.69 -3.61
CA LEU A 91 -4.20 -1.70 -2.90
C LEU A 91 -3.35 -2.50 -1.90
N PHE A 92 -2.01 -2.58 -2.08
CA PHE A 92 -1.11 -3.11 -1.06
C PHE A 92 -1.16 -2.32 0.26
N TYR A 93 -1.60 -1.07 0.22
CA TYR A 93 -1.70 -0.20 1.40
C TYR A 93 -3.12 -0.11 1.96
N LEU A 94 -4.12 -0.65 1.25
CA LEU A 94 -5.52 -0.64 1.66
C LEU A 94 -6.03 -2.00 2.14
N TYR A 95 -5.77 -3.07 1.40
CA TYR A 95 -6.32 -4.39 1.72
C TYR A 95 -5.82 -5.02 3.03
N PRO A 96 -4.57 -4.81 3.51
CA PRO A 96 -4.18 -5.24 4.84
C PRO A 96 -5.06 -4.64 5.95
N TYR A 97 -5.50 -3.38 5.79
CA TYR A 97 -6.46 -2.79 6.73
C TYR A 97 -7.82 -3.49 6.68
N VAL A 98 -8.35 -3.79 5.48
CA VAL A 98 -9.61 -4.56 5.33
C VAL A 98 -9.53 -5.86 6.12
N VAL A 99 -8.46 -6.63 5.91
CA VAL A 99 -8.26 -7.94 6.56
C VAL A 99 -8.06 -7.80 8.07
N SER A 100 -7.38 -6.76 8.54
CA SER A 100 -7.18 -6.51 9.98
C SER A 100 -8.49 -6.26 10.73
N GLN A 101 -9.52 -5.83 10.02
CA GLN A 101 -10.85 -5.56 10.59
C GLN A 101 -11.80 -6.78 10.58
N LEU A 102 -11.28 -7.98 10.26
CA LEU A 102 -12.06 -9.23 10.33
C LEU A 102 -12.69 -9.40 11.70
N PRO A 103 -14.05 -9.51 11.80
CA PRO A 103 -14.71 -9.68 13.08
C PRO A 103 -14.27 -10.95 13.80
N GLU A 104 -14.00 -10.84 15.10
CA GLU A 104 -13.43 -11.89 15.95
C GLU A 104 -14.17 -13.23 15.82
N GLN A 105 -15.50 -13.17 15.74
CA GLN A 105 -16.36 -14.35 15.62
C GLN A 105 -16.14 -15.20 14.37
N PHE A 106 -15.42 -14.71 13.37
CA PHE A 106 -15.16 -15.42 12.12
C PHE A 106 -13.71 -15.89 11.96
N LYS A 107 -12.78 -15.45 12.83
CA LYS A 107 -11.35 -15.74 12.71
C LYS A 107 -11.00 -17.24 12.76
N ASP A 108 -11.79 -18.03 13.50
CA ASP A 108 -11.58 -19.49 13.59
C ASP A 108 -12.08 -20.25 12.33
N LYS A 109 -12.89 -19.60 11.51
CA LYS A 109 -13.54 -20.24 10.36
C LYS A 109 -13.06 -19.70 9.02
N TRP A 110 -12.94 -18.37 8.90
CA TRP A 110 -12.59 -17.69 7.66
C TRP A 110 -11.14 -17.23 7.67
N HIS A 111 -10.45 -17.49 6.56
CA HIS A 111 -9.07 -17.09 6.33
C HIS A 111 -9.03 -16.03 5.24
N PHE A 112 -8.87 -14.77 5.63
CA PHE A 112 -8.76 -13.64 4.71
C PHE A 112 -7.30 -13.30 4.44
N PHE A 113 -6.98 -13.11 3.16
CA PHE A 113 -5.66 -12.70 2.71
C PHE A 113 -5.78 -11.37 1.95
N PRO A 114 -4.91 -10.39 2.23
CA PRO A 114 -4.98 -9.08 1.59
C PRO A 114 -4.55 -9.09 0.12
N PHE A 115 -3.82 -10.13 -0.32
CA PHE A 115 -3.37 -10.36 -1.69
C PHE A 115 -2.93 -11.81 -1.86
N ASN A 116 -2.72 -12.24 -3.11
CA ASN A 116 -2.31 -13.61 -3.41
C ASN A 116 -1.00 -13.97 -2.71
N GLN A 117 -1.01 -15.11 -2.01
CA GLN A 117 0.10 -15.55 -1.16
C GLN A 117 1.16 -16.38 -1.90
N GLY A 118 0.88 -16.73 -3.15
CA GLY A 118 1.70 -17.65 -3.91
C GLY A 118 1.44 -19.14 -3.56
N THR A 119 1.93 -20.03 -4.42
CA THR A 119 1.85 -21.49 -4.24
C THR A 119 3.05 -22.17 -4.92
N ASP A 120 3.44 -23.33 -4.42
CA ASP A 120 4.41 -24.22 -5.05
C ASP A 120 3.76 -25.35 -5.85
N SER A 121 2.42 -25.39 -5.87
CA SER A 121 1.65 -26.43 -6.56
C SER A 121 1.67 -26.22 -8.06
N SER A 122 2.13 -27.22 -8.84
CA SER A 122 2.10 -27.14 -10.30
C SER A 122 0.72 -27.53 -10.84
N PHE A 123 0.24 -26.74 -11.81
CA PHE A 123 -0.99 -26.99 -12.57
C PHE A 123 -0.84 -26.42 -13.99
N SER A 124 -1.82 -26.66 -14.85
CA SER A 124 -1.83 -26.08 -16.19
C SER A 124 -2.60 -24.77 -16.20
N PHE A 125 -1.98 -23.73 -16.78
CA PHE A 125 -2.56 -22.42 -16.99
C PHE A 125 -2.92 -22.22 -18.47
N GLY A 126 -4.14 -21.82 -18.76
CA GLY A 126 -4.64 -21.62 -20.12
C GLY A 126 -4.99 -20.19 -20.41
N MET A 127 -4.35 -19.57 -21.40
CA MET A 127 -4.61 -18.20 -21.84
C MET A 127 -4.19 -17.99 -23.30
N TYR A 128 -4.87 -17.12 -24.04
CA TYR A 128 -4.56 -16.78 -25.44
C TYR A 128 -4.48 -18.00 -26.38
N GLY A 129 -5.22 -19.07 -26.09
CA GLY A 129 -5.26 -20.28 -26.90
C GLY A 129 -4.13 -21.29 -26.66
N VAL A 130 -3.21 -20.98 -25.76
CA VAL A 130 -2.18 -21.93 -25.27
C VAL A 130 -2.53 -22.46 -23.88
N SER A 131 -2.01 -23.66 -23.56
CA SER A 131 -2.14 -24.26 -22.22
C SER A 131 -0.77 -24.76 -21.79
N VAL A 132 -0.22 -24.14 -20.74
CA VAL A 132 1.14 -24.35 -20.28
C VAL A 132 1.12 -24.90 -18.86
N ALA A 133 1.89 -25.98 -18.61
CA ALA A 133 2.10 -26.45 -17.25
C ALA A 133 3.17 -25.58 -16.55
N MET A 134 2.88 -25.16 -15.30
CA MET A 134 3.75 -24.25 -14.54
C MET A 134 5.20 -24.74 -14.42
N ASP A 135 5.40 -26.06 -14.28
CA ASP A 135 6.73 -26.69 -14.17
C ASP A 135 7.51 -26.71 -15.49
N GLN A 136 6.86 -26.50 -16.63
CA GLN A 136 7.52 -26.37 -17.93
C GLN A 136 8.08 -24.98 -18.16
N VAL A 137 7.56 -23.96 -17.50
CA VAL A 137 8.12 -22.61 -17.54
C VAL A 137 9.46 -22.59 -16.82
N LYS A 138 10.52 -22.23 -17.56
CA LYS A 138 11.88 -22.12 -17.03
C LYS A 138 12.21 -20.66 -16.76
N VAL A 139 12.85 -20.41 -15.63
CA VAL A 139 13.25 -19.09 -15.21
C VAL A 139 14.72 -19.07 -14.80
N ALA A 140 15.51 -18.19 -15.39
CA ALA A 140 16.84 -17.84 -14.93
C ALA A 140 16.72 -16.61 -14.03
N VAL A 141 17.30 -16.66 -12.85
CA VAL A 141 17.13 -15.66 -11.80
C VAL A 141 18.48 -15.07 -11.43
N THR A 142 18.60 -13.76 -11.47
CA THR A 142 19.79 -13.02 -11.06
C THR A 142 19.46 -12.10 -9.89
N TYR A 143 20.14 -12.28 -8.77
CA TYR A 143 20.00 -11.40 -7.62
C TYR A 143 20.87 -10.15 -7.81
N GLN A 144 20.26 -8.98 -7.66
CA GLN A 144 20.89 -7.66 -7.67
C GLN A 144 21.04 -7.16 -6.22
N GLU A 145 22.19 -7.42 -5.63
CA GLU A 145 22.43 -7.17 -4.19
C GLU A 145 22.33 -5.69 -3.82
N ASP A 146 22.72 -4.79 -4.71
CA ASP A 146 22.73 -3.34 -4.52
C ASP A 146 21.33 -2.73 -4.35
N ILE A 147 20.33 -3.32 -4.99
CA ILE A 147 18.92 -2.90 -4.87
C ILE A 147 18.05 -3.92 -4.13
N ASN A 148 18.63 -5.03 -3.67
CA ASN A 148 17.93 -6.12 -2.99
C ASN A 148 16.73 -6.67 -3.78
N ALA A 149 16.91 -6.90 -5.09
CA ALA A 149 15.86 -7.36 -6.00
C ALA A 149 16.39 -8.38 -7.02
N PHE A 150 15.49 -8.95 -7.81
CA PHE A 150 15.80 -10.00 -8.76
C PHE A 150 15.40 -9.60 -10.18
N SER A 151 16.29 -9.88 -11.14
CA SER A 151 15.98 -9.90 -12.57
C SER A 151 15.64 -11.32 -12.97
N ILE A 152 14.58 -11.47 -13.76
CA ILE A 152 14.08 -12.76 -14.22
C ILE A 152 14.11 -12.82 -15.74
N ARG A 153 14.65 -13.92 -16.28
CA ARG A 153 14.46 -14.28 -17.68
C ARG A 153 13.64 -15.55 -17.76
N PHE A 154 12.56 -15.54 -18.53
CA PHE A 154 11.71 -16.72 -18.67
C PHE A 154 11.71 -17.30 -20.07
N TYR A 155 11.49 -18.62 -20.15
CA TYR A 155 11.29 -19.34 -21.39
C TYR A 155 10.29 -20.46 -21.19
N GLU A 156 9.31 -20.52 -22.08
CA GLU A 156 8.50 -21.68 -22.36
C GLU A 156 8.05 -21.57 -23.83
N LYS A 157 8.07 -22.70 -24.56
CA LYS A 157 7.93 -22.70 -26.00
C LYS A 157 6.61 -22.11 -26.50
N ASP A 158 5.50 -22.49 -25.87
CA ASP A 158 4.17 -22.07 -26.31
C ASP A 158 3.89 -20.62 -25.86
N LEU A 159 4.34 -20.21 -24.69
CA LEU A 159 4.32 -18.80 -24.26
C LEU A 159 5.14 -17.91 -25.19
N CYS A 160 6.35 -18.34 -25.56
CA CYS A 160 7.20 -17.55 -26.45
C CYS A 160 6.74 -17.56 -27.92
N SER A 161 5.76 -18.39 -28.28
CA SER A 161 5.10 -18.38 -29.59
C SER A 161 3.98 -17.32 -29.70
N LEU A 162 3.53 -16.77 -28.58
CA LEU A 162 2.54 -15.71 -28.54
C LEU A 162 3.14 -14.36 -28.96
N GLU A 163 2.26 -13.42 -29.32
CA GLU A 163 2.66 -12.01 -29.42
C GLU A 163 3.31 -11.56 -28.10
N GLU A 164 4.30 -10.66 -28.21
CA GLU A 164 5.15 -10.30 -27.08
C GLU A 164 4.35 -9.84 -25.85
N ALA A 165 3.39 -8.91 -26.04
CA ALA A 165 2.54 -8.42 -24.97
C ALA A 165 1.70 -9.53 -24.30
N GLN A 166 1.19 -10.48 -25.10
CA GLN A 166 0.42 -11.62 -24.59
C GLN A 166 1.31 -12.58 -23.81
N SER A 167 2.53 -12.82 -24.28
CA SER A 167 3.53 -13.65 -23.61
C SER A 167 3.89 -13.09 -22.23
N TYR A 168 4.19 -11.78 -22.15
CA TYR A 168 4.46 -11.11 -20.87
C TYR A 168 3.24 -11.13 -19.94
N ASN A 169 2.06 -10.80 -20.43
CA ASN A 169 0.85 -10.80 -19.59
C ASN A 169 0.57 -12.19 -19.00
N ALA A 170 0.62 -13.25 -19.81
CA ALA A 170 0.44 -14.62 -19.34
C ALA A 170 1.52 -15.00 -18.31
N TYR A 171 2.78 -14.64 -18.56
CA TYR A 171 3.87 -14.93 -17.65
C TYR A 171 3.73 -14.19 -16.31
N TYR A 172 3.40 -12.88 -16.32
CA TYR A 172 3.19 -12.12 -15.07
C TYR A 172 2.10 -12.74 -14.20
N ILE A 173 0.97 -13.11 -14.79
CA ILE A 173 -0.12 -13.79 -14.04
C ILE A 173 0.39 -15.13 -13.46
N MET A 174 1.09 -15.94 -14.24
CA MET A 174 1.65 -17.21 -13.77
C MET A 174 2.68 -16.99 -12.66
N MET A 175 3.53 -15.98 -12.78
CA MET A 175 4.55 -15.64 -11.78
C MET A 175 3.90 -15.18 -10.47
N GLU A 176 2.90 -14.30 -10.52
CA GLU A 176 2.19 -13.82 -9.33
C GLU A 176 1.41 -14.94 -8.64
N ILE A 177 0.84 -15.89 -9.38
CA ILE A 177 0.21 -17.08 -8.79
C ILE A 177 1.25 -17.93 -8.04
N MET A 178 2.46 -18.09 -8.59
CA MET A 178 3.51 -18.90 -7.96
C MET A 178 4.24 -18.16 -6.84
N LEU A 179 4.65 -16.93 -7.09
CA LEU A 179 5.45 -16.15 -6.16
C LEU A 179 4.61 -15.49 -5.06
N GLY A 180 3.40 -15.08 -5.37
CA GLY A 180 2.55 -14.20 -4.60
C GLY A 180 2.74 -12.74 -4.99
N GLU A 181 1.66 -11.95 -4.93
CA GLU A 181 1.67 -10.55 -5.36
C GLU A 181 2.63 -9.71 -4.51
N GLY A 182 2.68 -9.93 -3.19
CA GLY A 182 3.55 -9.15 -2.29
C GLY A 182 5.03 -9.36 -2.57
N LEU A 183 5.49 -10.60 -2.72
CA LEU A 183 6.89 -10.89 -3.07
C LEU A 183 7.22 -10.43 -4.49
N SER A 184 6.28 -10.60 -5.44
CA SER A 184 6.45 -10.12 -6.81
C SER A 184 6.67 -8.61 -6.84
N TYR A 185 5.80 -7.85 -6.18
CA TYR A 185 5.91 -6.40 -6.09
C TYR A 185 7.20 -5.93 -5.40
N GLN A 186 7.59 -6.62 -4.32
CA GLN A 186 8.71 -6.19 -3.48
C GLN A 186 10.08 -6.51 -4.06
N TYR A 187 10.21 -7.68 -4.73
CA TYR A 187 11.54 -8.20 -5.06
C TYR A 187 11.80 -8.41 -6.55
N ILE A 188 10.81 -8.26 -7.45
CA ILE A 188 11.05 -8.39 -8.89
C ILE A 188 11.33 -7.01 -9.50
N ALA A 189 12.58 -6.81 -9.95
CA ALA A 189 12.99 -5.56 -10.57
C ALA A 189 12.63 -5.51 -12.05
N ASP A 190 12.87 -6.61 -12.75
CA ASP A 190 12.59 -6.71 -14.18
C ASP A 190 12.35 -8.16 -14.63
N VAL A 191 11.64 -8.29 -15.73
CA VAL A 191 11.31 -9.58 -16.37
C VAL A 191 11.61 -9.48 -17.86
N GLU A 192 12.37 -10.44 -18.39
CA GLU A 192 12.73 -10.53 -19.80
C GLU A 192 12.29 -11.88 -20.39
N ARG A 193 11.69 -11.86 -21.57
CA ARG A 193 11.41 -13.08 -22.33
C ARG A 193 12.68 -13.53 -23.08
N ALA A 194 13.07 -14.80 -22.91
CA ALA A 194 14.18 -15.38 -23.67
C ALA A 194 13.71 -15.90 -25.03
N ASP A 195 14.55 -15.77 -26.05
CA ASP A 195 14.28 -16.26 -27.42
C ASP A 195 14.58 -17.76 -27.60
N ALA A 196 15.27 -18.36 -26.64
CA ALA A 196 15.71 -19.75 -26.68
C ALA A 196 15.71 -20.37 -25.27
N PRO A 197 15.70 -21.72 -25.18
CA PRO A 197 15.79 -22.42 -23.89
C PRO A 197 16.97 -21.96 -23.06
N LEU A 198 16.71 -21.76 -21.75
CA LEU A 198 17.69 -21.31 -20.77
C LEU A 198 18.51 -22.49 -20.23
N GLU A 199 19.86 -22.37 -20.21
CA GLU A 199 20.75 -23.42 -19.72
C GLU A 199 20.73 -23.51 -18.19
N ASP A 200 20.95 -22.37 -17.49
CA ASP A 200 20.94 -22.30 -16.03
C ASP A 200 19.57 -21.74 -15.56
N SER A 201 18.62 -22.63 -15.33
CA SER A 201 17.26 -22.25 -14.99
C SER A 201 16.60 -23.19 -13.99
N ILE A 202 15.65 -22.66 -13.24
CA ILE A 202 14.75 -23.42 -12.37
C ILE A 202 13.35 -23.49 -13.01
N SER A 203 12.46 -24.33 -12.48
CA SER A 203 11.04 -24.28 -12.86
C SER A 203 10.32 -23.15 -12.13
N LEU A 204 9.29 -22.57 -12.75
CA LEU A 204 8.52 -21.47 -12.14
C LEU A 204 7.97 -21.79 -10.74
N PRO A 205 7.44 -22.99 -10.43
CA PRO A 205 7.05 -23.36 -9.05
C PRO A 205 8.18 -23.30 -8.01
N ALA A 206 9.45 -23.42 -8.43
CA ALA A 206 10.57 -23.31 -7.51
C ALA A 206 11.00 -21.85 -7.24
N LEU A 207 10.45 -20.87 -7.96
CA LEU A 207 10.88 -19.47 -7.91
C LEU A 207 10.75 -18.86 -6.51
N ARG A 208 9.60 -19.08 -5.83
CA ARG A 208 9.38 -18.56 -4.48
C ARG A 208 10.43 -19.04 -3.50
N THR A 209 10.67 -20.36 -3.45
CA THR A 209 11.69 -20.94 -2.58
C THR A 209 13.08 -20.40 -2.91
N TYR A 210 13.43 -20.28 -4.20
CA TYR A 210 14.72 -19.75 -4.62
C TYR A 210 14.94 -18.31 -4.14
N ILE A 211 13.94 -17.41 -4.30
CA ILE A 211 14.02 -16.01 -3.86
C ILE A 211 14.18 -15.94 -2.34
N VAL A 212 13.33 -16.65 -1.60
CA VAL A 212 13.37 -16.65 -0.12
C VAL A 212 14.71 -17.17 0.39
N ASP A 213 15.22 -18.27 -0.17
CA ASP A 213 16.50 -18.84 0.24
C ASP A 213 17.69 -17.96 -0.12
N THR A 214 17.65 -17.30 -1.28
CA THR A 214 18.69 -16.34 -1.68
C THR A 214 18.72 -15.14 -0.74
N LEU A 215 17.57 -14.54 -0.43
CA LEU A 215 17.49 -13.42 0.52
C LEU A 215 18.05 -13.80 1.89
N LYS A 216 17.66 -14.96 2.42
CA LYS A 216 18.18 -15.49 3.70
C LYS A 216 19.68 -15.75 3.66
N ALA A 217 20.22 -16.27 2.53
CA ALA A 217 21.65 -16.49 2.36
C ALA A 217 22.48 -15.19 2.36
N HIS A 218 21.84 -14.06 2.05
CA HIS A 218 22.40 -12.71 2.11
C HIS A 218 22.02 -11.96 3.40
N ASP A 219 21.57 -12.67 4.45
CA ASP A 219 21.16 -12.09 5.74
C ASP A 219 20.05 -11.03 5.60
N LYS A 220 19.17 -11.19 4.61
CA LYS A 220 18.00 -10.30 4.40
C LYS A 220 16.75 -10.92 5.02
N GLU A 221 16.00 -10.09 5.72
CA GLU A 221 14.65 -10.43 6.15
C GLU A 221 13.70 -10.44 4.94
N VAL A 222 12.75 -11.35 4.93
CA VAL A 222 11.79 -11.52 3.82
C VAL A 222 10.45 -11.00 4.23
N PHE A 223 9.96 -10.01 3.51
CA PHE A 223 8.66 -9.39 3.71
C PHE A 223 7.78 -9.64 2.49
N ASP A 224 6.60 -10.19 2.68
CA ASP A 224 5.57 -10.33 1.65
C ASP A 224 4.48 -9.23 1.73
N ASN A 225 4.52 -8.41 2.78
CA ASN A 225 3.71 -7.21 2.88
C ASN A 225 4.54 -5.95 2.62
N PRO A 226 4.32 -5.23 1.50
CA PRO A 226 5.07 -4.02 1.15
C PRO A 226 5.04 -2.92 2.21
N GLN A 227 4.00 -2.85 3.04
CA GLN A 227 3.91 -1.87 4.14
C GLN A 227 5.03 -2.00 5.18
N GLN A 228 5.71 -3.16 5.24
CA GLN A 228 6.79 -3.44 6.19
C GLN A 228 8.18 -3.03 5.67
N VAL A 229 8.29 -2.64 4.40
CA VAL A 229 9.57 -2.37 3.75
C VAL A 229 9.77 -0.89 3.51
N TYR A 230 10.61 -0.26 4.32
CA TYR A 230 10.97 1.15 4.17
C TYR A 230 12.25 1.28 3.35
N THR A 231 12.14 1.97 2.23
CA THR A 231 13.28 2.32 1.37
C THR A 231 13.67 3.77 1.60
N SER A 232 14.96 3.99 1.85
CA SER A 232 15.51 5.34 2.04
C SER A 232 15.80 6.01 0.70
N TYR A 233 15.61 7.32 0.64
CA TYR A 233 15.94 8.15 -0.50
C TYR A 233 16.70 9.41 -0.08
N ARG A 234 17.45 10.00 -1.02
CA ARG A 234 18.14 11.27 -0.84
C ARG A 234 17.97 12.14 -2.07
N PHE A 235 17.80 13.43 -1.84
CA PHE A 235 17.72 14.44 -2.88
C PHE A 235 18.75 15.55 -2.61
N GLU A 236 19.08 16.29 -3.64
CA GLU A 236 19.71 17.60 -3.51
C GLU A 236 18.61 18.63 -3.28
N PRO A 237 18.64 19.35 -2.14
CA PRO A 237 17.58 20.32 -1.83
C PRO A 237 17.59 21.43 -2.88
N GLN A 238 16.39 21.85 -3.27
CA GLN A 238 16.20 22.93 -4.23
C GLN A 238 15.87 24.22 -3.47
N GLU A 239 16.48 25.33 -3.89
CA GLU A 239 16.15 26.68 -3.38
C GLU A 239 14.85 27.16 -4.07
N ASN A 240 13.72 26.64 -3.65
CA ASN A 240 12.39 27.10 -4.03
C ASN A 240 11.48 27.12 -2.80
N GLU A 241 10.34 27.81 -2.91
CA GLU A 241 9.37 27.94 -1.82
C GLU A 241 8.35 26.77 -1.80
N GLU A 242 8.50 25.78 -2.69
CA GLU A 242 7.57 24.67 -2.79
C GLU A 242 7.83 23.64 -1.68
N LEU A 243 6.76 23.11 -1.13
CA LEU A 243 6.80 22.11 -0.06
C LEU A 243 7.57 20.87 -0.52
N ARG A 244 8.37 20.29 0.41
CA ARG A 244 9.18 19.09 0.24
C ARG A 244 10.34 19.19 -0.77
N PHE A 245 10.53 20.30 -1.50
CA PHE A 245 11.69 20.49 -2.37
C PHE A 245 12.96 20.85 -1.58
N ASP A 246 12.82 21.19 -0.30
CA ASP A 246 13.92 21.33 0.66
C ASP A 246 14.46 19.99 1.19
N VAL A 247 13.82 18.84 0.84
CA VAL A 247 14.17 17.52 1.38
C VAL A 247 15.57 17.09 1.01
N VAL A 248 16.34 16.70 2.02
CA VAL A 248 17.68 16.12 1.91
C VAL A 248 17.63 14.59 1.94
N ALA A 249 16.83 14.04 2.86
CA ALA A 249 16.70 12.59 3.02
C ALA A 249 15.34 12.21 3.60
N GLY A 250 14.88 11.02 3.23
CA GLY A 250 13.65 10.44 3.75
C GLY A 250 13.64 8.93 3.62
N SER A 251 12.57 8.33 4.12
CA SER A 251 12.25 6.93 3.92
C SER A 251 10.75 6.76 3.78
N SER A 252 10.33 5.80 2.96
CA SER A 252 8.91 5.50 2.77
C SER A 252 8.72 4.03 2.47
N CYS A 253 7.62 3.44 2.95
CA CYS A 253 7.17 2.14 2.48
C CYS A 253 6.41 2.24 1.15
N PHE A 254 5.99 3.44 0.73
CA PHE A 254 5.25 3.67 -0.51
C PHE A 254 6.03 4.56 -1.49
N GLN A 255 7.15 4.04 -2.01
CA GLN A 255 8.04 4.76 -2.92
C GLN A 255 7.36 5.30 -4.19
N PRO A 256 6.43 4.58 -4.85
CA PRO A 256 5.72 5.13 -6.01
C PRO A 256 4.95 6.42 -5.71
N LEU A 257 4.38 6.57 -4.52
CA LEU A 257 3.70 7.81 -4.12
C LEU A 257 4.69 8.98 -3.99
N VAL A 258 5.86 8.73 -3.39
CA VAL A 258 6.95 9.72 -3.31
C VAL A 258 7.41 10.12 -4.70
N ALA A 259 7.61 9.15 -5.61
CA ALA A 259 8.00 9.41 -6.98
C ALA A 259 6.94 10.22 -7.74
N ASN A 260 5.65 9.91 -7.57
CA ASN A 260 4.54 10.68 -8.15
C ASN A 260 4.60 12.15 -7.69
N TYR A 261 4.81 12.40 -6.38
CA TYR A 261 4.94 13.75 -5.86
C TYR A 261 6.03 14.55 -6.60
N TYR A 262 7.26 14.05 -6.63
CA TYR A 262 8.38 14.77 -7.25
C TYR A 262 8.28 14.89 -8.77
N ASN A 263 7.55 14.00 -9.43
CA ASN A 263 7.27 14.06 -10.86
C ASN A 263 6.04 14.94 -11.21
N GLY A 264 5.34 15.50 -10.22
CA GLY A 264 4.12 16.29 -10.43
C GLY A 264 2.92 15.46 -10.89
N SER A 265 2.95 14.12 -10.69
CA SER A 265 1.82 13.23 -11.00
C SER A 265 0.89 13.11 -9.80
N THR A 266 -0.42 13.19 -10.05
CA THR A 266 -1.46 12.99 -9.04
C THR A 266 -2.12 11.61 -9.13
N GLU A 267 -1.69 10.75 -10.03
CA GLU A 267 -2.37 9.49 -10.37
C GLU A 267 -2.65 8.60 -9.15
N LEU A 268 -1.62 8.32 -8.32
CA LEU A 268 -1.80 7.50 -7.12
C LEU A 268 -2.59 8.24 -6.03
N PHE A 269 -2.40 9.55 -5.90
CA PHE A 269 -3.16 10.38 -4.99
C PHE A 269 -4.66 10.35 -5.33
N ASP A 270 -5.01 10.55 -6.60
CA ASP A 270 -6.39 10.53 -7.09
C ASP A 270 -7.00 9.12 -6.98
N GLN A 271 -6.21 8.07 -7.22
CA GLN A 271 -6.66 6.68 -7.04
C GLN A 271 -7.00 6.38 -5.57
N LEU A 272 -6.15 6.79 -4.63
CA LEU A 272 -6.41 6.63 -3.20
C LEU A 272 -7.67 7.37 -2.77
N ASN A 273 -7.86 8.61 -3.25
CA ASN A 273 -9.05 9.41 -2.96
C ASN A 273 -10.33 8.74 -3.46
N ARG A 274 -10.34 8.17 -4.67
CA ARG A 274 -11.50 7.39 -5.18
C ARG A 274 -11.86 6.22 -4.26
N PHE A 275 -10.88 5.63 -3.60
CA PHE A 275 -11.11 4.56 -2.62
C PHE A 275 -11.49 5.07 -1.23
N GLY A 276 -11.53 6.40 -1.04
CA GLY A 276 -11.88 7.04 0.23
C GLY A 276 -10.71 7.10 1.22
N ALA A 277 -9.48 6.85 0.77
CA ALA A 277 -8.26 7.02 1.53
C ALA A 277 -7.48 8.24 1.04
N GLN A 278 -6.83 8.97 1.93
CA GLN A 278 -6.14 10.21 1.58
C GLN A 278 -4.69 10.18 2.03
N ALA A 279 -3.77 10.38 1.07
CA ALA A 279 -2.37 10.55 1.37
C ALA A 279 -2.10 12.02 1.75
N VAL A 280 -1.48 12.24 2.91
CA VAL A 280 -1.16 13.56 3.46
C VAL A 280 0.22 13.56 4.08
N PHE A 281 0.78 14.73 4.37
CA PHE A 281 1.94 14.84 5.24
C PHE A 281 1.73 15.92 6.30
N ILE A 282 2.26 15.66 7.50
CA ILE A 282 2.44 16.67 8.54
C ILE A 282 3.82 17.28 8.34
N ALA A 283 3.88 18.62 8.30
CA ALA A 283 5.13 19.37 8.24
C ALA A 283 5.32 20.17 9.51
N PHE A 284 6.55 20.24 10.01
CA PHE A 284 6.92 21.16 11.09
C PHE A 284 8.32 21.74 10.83
N PRO A 285 8.47 23.09 10.87
CA PRO A 285 9.73 23.76 10.69
C PRO A 285 10.62 23.55 11.92
N PHE A 286 11.94 23.61 11.71
CA PHE A 286 12.93 23.61 12.77
C PHE A 286 14.07 24.59 12.45
N GLU A 287 14.67 25.15 13.48
CA GLU A 287 15.88 25.96 13.33
C GLU A 287 17.07 25.07 12.97
N ASN A 288 17.83 25.47 11.96
CA ASN A 288 19.03 24.75 11.51
C ASN A 288 20.25 25.69 11.49
N GLU A 289 20.42 26.44 12.59
CA GLU A 289 21.51 27.42 12.74
C GLU A 289 22.77 26.83 13.37
N LYS A 290 22.61 25.73 14.13
CA LYS A 290 23.70 25.12 14.91
C LYS A 290 23.92 23.66 14.51
N GLU A 291 25.17 23.25 14.60
CA GLU A 291 25.51 21.85 14.45
C GLU A 291 24.70 20.97 15.44
N GLY A 292 23.94 20.03 14.90
CA GLY A 292 23.11 19.10 15.66
C GLY A 292 21.61 19.45 15.72
N ASP A 293 21.17 20.61 15.23
CA ASP A 293 19.74 20.98 15.23
C ASP A 293 18.94 20.03 14.33
N ALA A 294 19.41 19.72 13.12
CA ALA A 294 18.79 18.73 12.24
C ALA A 294 18.69 17.34 12.88
N LYS A 295 19.70 16.92 13.67
CA LYS A 295 19.67 15.65 14.39
C LYS A 295 18.61 15.63 15.50
N LYS A 296 18.41 16.75 16.19
CA LYS A 296 17.36 16.87 17.22
C LYS A 296 15.97 16.84 16.58
N ALA A 297 15.79 17.58 15.48
CA ALA A 297 14.52 17.60 14.72
C ALA A 297 14.18 16.21 14.18
N LEU A 298 15.17 15.48 13.65
CA LEU A 298 15.02 14.10 13.20
C LEU A 298 14.67 13.16 14.36
N GLY A 299 15.30 13.29 15.53
CA GLY A 299 14.96 12.50 16.73
C GLY A 299 13.54 12.75 17.20
N PHE A 300 13.11 14.01 17.22
CA PHE A 300 11.74 14.37 17.55
C PHE A 300 10.74 13.83 16.52
N ARG A 301 11.07 13.89 15.22
CA ARG A 301 10.22 13.31 14.17
C ARG A 301 9.97 11.81 14.44
N TYR A 302 11.01 11.03 14.72
CA TYR A 302 10.86 9.61 15.01
C TYR A 302 9.99 9.34 16.25
N GLU A 303 10.21 10.09 17.34
CA GLU A 303 9.36 9.99 18.52
C GLU A 303 7.89 10.27 18.19
N LEU A 304 7.63 11.30 17.37
CA LEU A 304 6.29 11.68 16.97
C LEU A 304 5.65 10.64 16.04
N GLU A 305 6.42 10.06 15.10
CA GLU A 305 5.99 8.96 14.22
C GLU A 305 5.56 7.73 15.04
N ASP A 306 6.36 7.33 16.01
CA ASP A 306 6.07 6.19 16.89
C ASP A 306 4.77 6.44 17.67
N ARG A 307 4.65 7.61 18.32
CA ARG A 307 3.46 7.97 19.08
C ARG A 307 2.21 8.09 18.20
N LEU A 308 2.31 8.71 17.02
CA LEU A 308 1.21 8.78 16.05
C LEU A 308 0.73 7.39 15.65
N SER A 309 1.65 6.49 15.35
CA SER A 309 1.34 5.12 14.96
C SER A 309 0.69 4.33 16.09
N GLU A 310 1.26 4.37 17.30
CA GLU A 310 0.87 3.54 18.43
C GLU A 310 -0.36 4.06 19.19
N GLU A 311 -0.52 5.39 19.27
CA GLU A 311 -1.58 6.00 20.08
C GLU A 311 -2.80 6.45 19.26
N LEU A 312 -2.61 6.74 17.95
CA LEU A 312 -3.65 7.37 17.14
C LEU A 312 -4.04 6.58 15.90
N LEU A 313 -3.08 6.24 15.04
CA LEU A 313 -3.39 5.63 13.74
C LEU A 313 -3.88 4.19 13.89
N SER A 314 -3.06 3.32 14.47
CA SER A 314 -3.35 1.89 14.56
C SER A 314 -4.50 1.55 15.51
N PRO A 315 -4.57 2.05 16.75
CA PRO A 315 -5.63 1.69 17.68
C PRO A 315 -7.02 2.12 17.22
N GLU A 316 -7.10 3.25 16.54
CA GLU A 316 -8.36 3.83 16.07
C GLU A 316 -8.69 3.44 14.64
N GLY A 317 -7.76 2.78 13.92
CA GLY A 317 -7.92 2.43 12.51
C GLY A 317 -8.06 3.65 11.61
N LEU A 318 -7.37 4.75 11.93
CA LEU A 318 -7.49 6.02 11.23
C LEU A 318 -6.57 6.15 10.04
N GLY A 319 -5.51 5.35 9.97
CA GLY A 319 -4.54 5.44 8.89
C GLY A 319 -3.30 4.59 9.10
N LEU A 320 -2.32 4.83 8.27
CA LEU A 320 -1.02 4.16 8.20
C LEU A 320 0.09 5.20 8.12
N LEU A 321 1.17 5.01 8.87
CA LEU A 321 2.42 5.75 8.69
C LEU A 321 3.11 5.23 7.43
N LEU A 322 3.35 6.11 6.47
CA LEU A 322 4.06 5.78 5.23
C LEU A 322 5.58 6.02 5.33
N GLY A 323 5.99 6.85 6.27
CA GLY A 323 7.37 7.25 6.48
C GLY A 323 7.51 8.73 6.75
N GLY A 324 8.62 9.33 6.30
CA GLY A 324 8.84 10.75 6.46
C GLY A 324 10.18 11.21 5.91
N ALA A 325 10.41 12.51 5.97
CA ALA A 325 11.60 13.14 5.43
C ALA A 325 12.13 14.26 6.33
N VAL A 326 13.38 14.63 6.11
CA VAL A 326 14.01 15.82 6.69
C VAL A 326 14.56 16.69 5.57
N GLY A 327 14.15 17.93 5.58
CA GLY A 327 14.64 18.98 4.69
C GLY A 327 15.72 19.84 5.32
N THR A 328 16.03 20.96 4.69
CA THR A 328 17.00 21.95 5.19
C THR A 328 16.47 22.77 6.38
N GLY A 329 15.14 22.88 6.52
CA GLY A 329 14.48 23.61 7.60
C GLY A 329 13.13 23.05 8.02
N THR A 330 12.68 21.93 7.41
CA THR A 330 11.38 21.33 7.69
C THR A 330 11.50 19.81 7.82
N CYS A 331 10.81 19.21 8.79
CA CYS A 331 10.57 17.79 8.89
C CYS A 331 9.17 17.44 8.38
N TYR A 332 9.04 16.26 7.79
CA TYR A 332 7.80 15.74 7.20
C TYR A 332 7.50 14.35 7.73
N ILE A 333 6.22 14.10 8.06
CA ILE A 333 5.68 12.78 8.44
C ILE A 333 4.61 12.42 7.43
N ASP A 334 4.80 11.34 6.71
CA ASP A 334 3.96 10.93 5.59
C ASP A 334 2.93 9.90 6.06
N LEU A 335 1.64 10.16 5.79
CA LEU A 335 0.52 9.38 6.27
C LEU A 335 -0.42 8.97 5.13
N LEU A 336 -1.05 7.81 5.27
CA LEU A 336 -2.23 7.43 4.51
C LEU A 336 -3.41 7.35 5.48
N LEU A 337 -4.39 8.24 5.34
CA LEU A 337 -5.55 8.32 6.21
C LEU A 337 -6.71 7.51 5.65
N PHE A 338 -7.32 6.67 6.47
CA PHE A 338 -8.53 5.90 6.15
C PHE A 338 -9.81 6.63 6.54
N ASP A 339 -9.69 7.67 7.37
CA ASP A 339 -10.79 8.52 7.84
C ASP A 339 -10.23 9.90 8.23
N LYS A 340 -10.04 10.79 7.22
CA LYS A 340 -9.46 12.13 7.44
C LYS A 340 -10.29 12.97 8.43
N PRO A 341 -11.63 13.05 8.35
CA PRO A 341 -12.42 13.79 9.33
C PRO A 341 -12.19 13.31 10.76
N ALA A 342 -12.23 12.00 11.02
CA ALA A 342 -12.01 11.46 12.35
C ALA A 342 -10.55 11.65 12.82
N PHE A 343 -9.58 11.57 11.91
CA PHE A 343 -8.19 11.88 12.20
C PHE A 343 -8.02 13.33 12.62
N MET A 344 -8.65 14.28 11.93
CA MET A 344 -8.56 15.71 12.23
C MET A 344 -9.10 16.06 13.62
N GLU A 345 -10.17 15.40 14.05
CA GLU A 345 -10.72 15.60 15.41
C GLU A 345 -9.72 15.21 16.51
N LYS A 346 -8.82 14.26 16.22
CA LYS A 346 -7.90 13.67 17.20
C LYS A 346 -6.48 14.22 17.12
N ILE A 347 -6.00 14.55 15.91
CA ILE A 347 -4.62 15.00 15.73
C ILE A 347 -4.35 16.35 16.39
N ILE A 348 -5.31 17.27 16.34
CA ILE A 348 -5.13 18.61 16.92
C ILE A 348 -4.94 18.57 18.43
N PRO A 349 -5.82 17.89 19.22
CA PRO A 349 -5.56 17.71 20.66
C PRO A 349 -4.24 16.99 20.95
N PHE A 350 -3.88 15.99 20.15
CA PHE A 350 -2.64 15.21 20.29
C PHE A 350 -1.38 16.08 20.12
N LEU A 351 -1.36 16.92 19.08
CA LEU A 351 -0.19 17.77 18.80
C LEU A 351 -0.05 18.96 19.77
N LYS A 352 -1.11 19.33 20.50
CA LYS A 352 -1.04 20.33 21.56
C LYS A 352 -0.13 19.96 22.74
N ASP A 353 0.26 18.69 22.86
CA ASP A 353 1.30 18.24 23.79
C ASP A 353 2.69 18.79 23.44
N TYR A 354 2.85 19.35 22.24
CA TYR A 354 4.12 19.89 21.71
C TYR A 354 4.01 21.37 21.33
N PRO A 355 3.68 22.27 22.24
CA PRO A 355 3.40 23.68 21.98
C PRO A 355 4.58 24.47 21.39
N GLN A 356 5.80 23.93 21.53
CA GLN A 356 7.02 24.52 20.97
C GLN A 356 7.19 24.32 19.45
N TYR A 357 6.32 23.53 18.80
CA TYR A 357 6.37 23.30 17.37
C TYR A 357 5.13 23.84 16.69
N ARG A 358 5.31 24.39 15.48
CA ARG A 358 4.23 24.77 14.59
C ARG A 358 3.96 23.63 13.62
N PHE A 359 2.77 23.05 13.66
CA PHE A 359 2.42 21.92 12.81
C PHE A 359 1.48 22.36 11.70
N TYR A 360 1.79 21.84 10.52
CA TYR A 360 1.01 22.05 9.31
C TYR A 360 0.66 20.70 8.70
N LEU A 361 -0.42 20.64 7.95
CA LEU A 361 -0.83 19.49 7.20
C LEU A 361 -1.09 19.90 5.75
N SER A 362 -0.75 19.04 4.80
CA SER A 362 -1.03 19.22 3.39
C SER A 362 -1.33 17.87 2.74
N ASP A 363 -2.04 17.90 1.63
CA ASP A 363 -2.23 16.71 0.79
C ASP A 363 -0.90 16.31 0.13
N PHE A 364 -0.73 15.00 -0.15
CA PHE A 364 0.52 14.47 -0.70
C PHE A 364 0.59 14.67 -2.23
N ARG A 365 0.43 15.90 -2.66
CA ARG A 365 0.58 16.36 -4.05
C ARG A 365 1.19 17.76 -4.08
N GLN A 366 1.75 18.14 -5.23
CA GLN A 366 2.21 19.52 -5.45
C GLN A 366 1.00 20.48 -5.57
N ASP A 367 1.25 21.78 -5.48
CA ASP A 367 0.23 22.85 -5.62
C ASP A 367 -0.92 22.77 -4.61
N CYS A 368 -0.63 22.28 -3.40
CA CYS A 368 -1.59 22.25 -2.30
C CYS A 368 -1.27 23.26 -1.24
N ASP A 369 -2.33 23.80 -0.63
CA ASP A 369 -2.23 24.70 0.50
C ASP A 369 -1.67 23.98 1.73
N LEU A 370 -0.87 24.71 2.50
CA LEU A 370 -0.36 24.28 3.78
C LEU A 370 -1.28 24.79 4.89
N HIS A 371 -2.01 23.87 5.52
CA HIS A 371 -2.97 24.22 6.55
C HIS A 371 -2.34 24.15 7.94
N ARG A 372 -2.29 25.26 8.65
CA ARG A 372 -1.84 25.28 10.03
C ARG A 372 -2.87 24.60 10.94
N LEU A 373 -2.40 23.62 11.72
CA LEU A 373 -3.30 22.79 12.54
C LEU A 373 -3.86 23.53 13.77
N PHE A 374 -3.06 24.38 14.42
CA PHE A 374 -3.47 25.22 15.56
C PHE A 374 -2.51 26.40 15.75
N GLU A 375 -2.95 27.42 16.47
CA GLU A 375 -2.14 28.57 16.87
C GLU A 375 -1.36 28.26 18.15
N THR A 376 -0.11 28.73 18.23
CA THR A 376 0.75 28.60 19.41
C THR A 376 0.75 29.90 20.21
N GLU A 377 1.13 29.86 21.50
CA GLU A 377 1.17 31.05 22.37
C GLU A 377 2.09 32.18 21.85
N ASP A 378 3.11 31.82 21.06
CA ASP A 378 4.04 32.81 20.48
C ASP A 378 3.39 33.69 19.38
N ASP A 379 2.29 33.23 18.77
CA ASP A 379 1.61 33.98 17.72
C ASP A 379 0.79 35.13 18.28
N GLU A 380 0.33 35.04 19.53
CA GLU A 380 -0.39 36.14 20.21
C GLU A 380 0.53 37.32 20.57
N SER A 381 1.86 37.14 20.43
CA SER A 381 2.86 38.15 20.75
C SER A 381 3.37 38.96 19.55
N GLU A 382 2.97 38.62 18.33
CA GLU A 382 3.36 39.31 17.09
C GLU A 382 2.31 40.30 16.56
N ASP A 383 1.15 40.44 17.22
CA ASP A 383 0.13 41.51 16.99
C ASP A 383 0.32 42.63 18.06
#